data_35a47875b1f8c74c7f240a795ecfdbcc
#
_entry.id   35a47875b1f8c74c7f240a795ecfdbcc
#
_cell.length_a   1.000
_cell.length_b   1.000
_cell.length_c   1.000
_cell.angle_alpha   90.00
_cell.angle_beta   90.00
_cell.angle_gamma   90.00
#
_symmetry.space_group_name_H-M   'P 1'
#
loop_
_entity.id
_entity.type
_entity.pdbx_description
1 polymer ?
#
loop_
_entity_poly.entity_id
_entity_poly.type
_entity_poly.pdbx_seq_one_letter_code
_entity_poly.pdbx_strand_id
1 'polypeptide(L)'
;MGTLVGGSSTVGTAQLAYEYGMSAWWFTLGAGIACLILALVYAKPFYRSGHKTLMGFITDEYGKKNGVIASVFSSVGSFINIISQLIAATAIIAVVFPDLSLTFSLLASAIIMILYIIFGGVKGSGLVGTLKMILLYASMVATGILVLHLSGGFSAFGDMVSKIDNPDNINLYSLFARGWGKDLGACMSLILGVITTQSYAQAIFAAGNEKQAVKGALIGSVLIPPIGIGGILVGLYMRAVHPGIMSKTALTYFVTQYMPPLFSGVVLGALYIAIVGTGAGLARGIAIMFKNDILPLLKNRVKITEKITEKKLIVVVLMLACVLSMGPLGDTILNFAFMSMGLRGATIFVPLCFAIFGRGRVRDKYATASIIAGPVTVLVFNIVKVLPFDPLFAGVLASGVIMIAGIKKGKGN
;
A
#
# COMPACT_ATOMS: atom_id res chain seq x y z
N MET A 1 9.62 -3.78 -5.84
CA MET A 1 8.52 -4.73 -6.08
C MET A 1 8.15 -5.53 -4.84
N GLY A 2 9.07 -6.19 -4.16
CA GLY A 2 8.76 -7.09 -3.03
C GLY A 2 7.98 -6.49 -1.86
N THR A 3 7.92 -5.19 -1.69
CA THR A 3 7.14 -4.49 -0.66
C THR A 3 5.82 -3.90 -1.17
N LEU A 4 5.61 -3.87 -2.48
CA LEU A 4 4.41 -3.28 -3.09
C LEU A 4 3.28 -4.31 -3.22
N VAL A 5 3.64 -5.56 -3.48
CA VAL A 5 2.69 -6.67 -3.62
C VAL A 5 2.60 -7.45 -2.31
N GLY A 6 1.46 -7.43 -1.69
CA GLY A 6 1.17 -8.04 -0.39
C GLY A 6 -0.29 -8.46 -0.26
N GLY A 7 -0.80 -8.48 0.98
CA GLY A 7 -2.17 -8.87 1.28
C GLY A 7 -3.23 -8.01 0.58
N SER A 8 -3.00 -6.71 0.49
CA SER A 8 -3.93 -5.81 -0.19
C SER A 8 -4.06 -6.11 -1.68
N SER A 9 -2.96 -6.46 -2.36
CA SER A 9 -2.97 -6.77 -3.80
C SER A 9 -3.45 -8.19 -4.15
N THR A 10 -3.68 -9.03 -3.17
CA THR A 10 -4.13 -10.42 -3.33
C THR A 10 -5.44 -10.67 -2.59
N VAL A 11 -5.38 -10.92 -1.28
CA VAL A 11 -6.57 -11.16 -0.44
C VAL A 11 -7.52 -9.97 -0.48
N GLY A 12 -7.01 -8.75 -0.36
CA GLY A 12 -7.82 -7.52 -0.42
C GLY A 12 -8.46 -7.30 -1.79
N THR A 13 -7.75 -7.61 -2.89
CA THR A 13 -8.33 -7.51 -4.23
C THR A 13 -9.45 -8.54 -4.42
N ALA A 14 -9.28 -9.79 -3.97
CA ALA A 14 -10.33 -10.79 -4.03
C ALA A 14 -11.53 -10.43 -3.14
N GLN A 15 -11.30 -9.88 -1.95
CA GLN A 15 -12.34 -9.36 -1.07
C GLN A 15 -13.17 -8.27 -1.79
N LEU A 16 -12.51 -7.26 -2.32
CA LEU A 16 -13.21 -6.16 -2.99
C LEU A 16 -13.90 -6.62 -4.29
N ALA A 17 -13.31 -7.60 -5.00
CA ALA A 17 -13.92 -8.16 -6.20
C ALA A 17 -15.16 -9.01 -5.88
N TYR A 18 -15.18 -9.68 -4.74
CA TYR A 18 -16.38 -10.34 -4.23
C TYR A 18 -17.52 -9.34 -4.02
N GLU A 19 -17.22 -8.12 -3.56
CA GLU A 19 -18.21 -7.08 -3.28
C GLU A 19 -18.57 -6.25 -4.53
N TYR A 20 -17.58 -5.84 -5.33
CA TYR A 20 -17.70 -4.83 -6.39
C TYR A 20 -17.09 -5.23 -7.74
N GLY A 21 -16.70 -6.48 -7.92
CA GLY A 21 -16.20 -6.98 -9.20
C GLY A 21 -14.91 -6.32 -9.69
N MET A 22 -14.91 -5.91 -10.96
CA MET A 22 -13.74 -5.37 -11.67
C MET A 22 -13.16 -4.08 -11.07
N SER A 23 -13.94 -3.33 -10.29
CA SER A 23 -13.47 -2.13 -9.58
C SER A 23 -12.28 -2.43 -8.64
N ALA A 24 -12.16 -3.67 -8.14
CA ALA A 24 -11.03 -4.11 -7.34
C ALA A 24 -9.67 -4.00 -8.07
N TRP A 25 -9.67 -3.98 -9.40
CA TRP A 25 -8.45 -3.90 -10.19
C TRP A 25 -7.67 -2.59 -9.98
N TRP A 26 -8.33 -1.52 -9.61
CA TRP A 26 -7.67 -0.23 -9.39
C TRP A 26 -6.51 -0.30 -8.41
N PHE A 27 -6.50 -1.25 -7.47
CA PHE A 27 -5.37 -1.40 -6.54
C PHE A 27 -4.08 -1.80 -7.27
N THR A 28 -4.13 -2.82 -8.11
CA THR A 28 -2.94 -3.29 -8.84
C THR A 28 -2.70 -2.51 -10.12
N LEU A 29 -3.74 -2.10 -10.84
CA LEU A 29 -3.66 -1.29 -12.04
C LEU A 29 -3.10 0.11 -11.72
N GLY A 30 -3.66 0.79 -10.71
CA GLY A 30 -3.16 2.08 -10.24
C GLY A 30 -1.72 2.02 -9.74
N ALA A 31 -1.33 0.93 -9.06
CA ALA A 31 0.05 0.70 -8.66
C ALA A 31 1.00 0.50 -9.87
N GLY A 32 0.53 -0.17 -10.92
CA GLY A 32 1.28 -0.30 -12.19
C GLY A 32 1.50 1.05 -12.88
N ILE A 33 0.44 1.86 -13.00
CA ILE A 33 0.51 3.23 -13.53
C ILE A 33 1.47 4.08 -12.68
N ALA A 34 1.37 3.97 -11.37
CA ALA A 34 2.27 4.67 -10.45
C ALA A 34 3.74 4.29 -10.65
N CYS A 35 4.04 3.00 -10.86
CA CYS A 35 5.39 2.53 -11.15
C CYS A 35 5.90 3.06 -12.49
N LEU A 36 5.03 3.20 -13.49
CA LEU A 36 5.38 3.81 -14.78
C LEU A 36 5.75 5.28 -14.60
N ILE A 37 4.93 6.06 -13.90
CA ILE A 37 5.21 7.46 -13.59
C ILE A 37 6.51 7.57 -12.75
N LEU A 38 6.67 6.70 -11.77
CA LEU A 38 7.88 6.65 -10.95
C LEU A 38 9.12 6.40 -11.80
N ALA A 39 9.06 5.48 -12.77
CA ALA A 39 10.16 5.17 -13.68
C ALA A 39 10.53 6.34 -14.59
N LEU A 40 9.52 6.97 -15.21
CA LEU A 40 9.73 7.99 -16.23
C LEU A 40 10.09 9.36 -15.64
N VAL A 41 9.51 9.71 -14.47
CA VAL A 41 9.59 11.06 -13.90
C VAL A 41 10.51 11.12 -12.69
N TYR A 42 10.34 10.19 -11.73
CA TYR A 42 10.95 10.32 -10.41
C TYR A 42 12.21 9.47 -10.18
N ALA A 43 12.39 8.35 -10.89
CA ALA A 43 13.49 7.42 -10.62
C ALA A 43 14.87 8.08 -10.77
N LYS A 44 15.07 8.91 -11.79
CA LYS A 44 16.34 9.64 -11.99
C LYS A 44 16.59 10.69 -10.90
N PRO A 45 15.65 11.63 -10.60
CA PRO A 45 15.81 12.58 -9.51
C PRO A 45 16.07 11.89 -8.16
N PHE A 46 15.33 10.82 -7.86
CA PHE A 46 15.51 10.07 -6.61
C PHE A 46 16.89 9.44 -6.52
N TYR A 47 17.32 8.73 -7.55
CA TYR A 47 18.65 8.10 -7.56
C TYR A 47 19.78 9.12 -7.44
N ARG A 48 19.71 10.22 -8.19
CA ARG A 48 20.76 11.26 -8.22
C ARG A 48 20.84 12.09 -6.94
N SER A 49 19.80 12.12 -6.14
CA SER A 49 19.74 12.95 -4.93
C SER A 49 20.72 12.53 -3.83
N GLY A 50 21.07 11.23 -3.78
CA GLY A 50 21.88 10.66 -2.69
C GLY A 50 21.18 10.61 -1.33
N HIS A 51 19.87 10.95 -1.26
CA HIS A 51 19.10 10.89 -0.03
C HIS A 51 18.86 9.46 0.45
N LYS A 52 18.65 9.32 1.76
CA LYS A 52 18.23 8.06 2.40
C LYS A 52 16.72 7.97 2.59
N THR A 53 16.04 9.12 2.58
CA THR A 53 14.59 9.21 2.75
C THR A 53 14.01 10.19 1.74
N LEU A 54 12.72 10.02 1.40
CA LEU A 54 11.96 10.99 0.59
C LEU A 54 11.91 12.35 1.27
N MET A 55 11.90 12.35 2.61
CA MET A 55 11.87 13.58 3.40
C MET A 55 13.16 14.40 3.27
N GLY A 56 14.24 13.79 2.77
CA GLY A 56 15.46 14.53 2.41
C GLY A 56 15.19 15.67 1.44
N PHE A 57 14.37 15.46 0.41
CA PHE A 57 13.97 16.51 -0.53
C PHE A 57 13.21 17.65 0.15
N ILE A 58 12.29 17.32 1.08
CA ILE A 58 11.51 18.28 1.85
C ILE A 58 12.41 19.05 2.82
N THR A 59 13.36 18.34 3.44
CA THR A 59 14.32 18.93 4.38
C THR A 59 15.26 19.92 3.70
N ASP A 60 15.79 19.57 2.54
CA ASP A 60 16.72 20.41 1.79
C ASP A 60 16.04 21.67 1.25
N GLU A 61 14.78 21.54 0.80
CA GLU A 61 14.07 22.66 0.18
C GLU A 61 13.38 23.56 1.22
N TYR A 62 12.76 22.97 2.26
CA TYR A 62 11.89 23.72 3.20
C TYR A 62 12.37 23.66 4.65
N GLY A 63 13.55 23.09 4.90
CA GLY A 63 14.17 23.00 6.21
C GLY A 63 13.75 21.78 7.05
N LYS A 64 14.58 21.46 8.06
CA LYS A 64 14.47 20.25 8.90
C LYS A 64 13.11 20.09 9.57
N LYS A 65 12.47 21.18 10.00
CA LYS A 65 11.16 21.13 10.67
C LYS A 65 10.09 20.52 9.74
N ASN A 66 10.09 20.92 8.48
CA ASN A 66 9.14 20.44 7.47
C ASN A 66 9.37 18.98 7.11
N GLY A 67 10.63 18.56 7.00
CA GLY A 67 10.99 17.16 6.81
C GLY A 67 10.46 16.27 7.94
N VAL A 68 10.58 16.71 9.19
CA VAL A 68 10.06 15.94 10.34
C VAL A 68 8.54 15.87 10.36
N ILE A 69 7.84 16.97 10.11
CA ILE A 69 6.37 16.96 10.04
C ILE A 69 5.89 16.00 8.95
N ALA A 70 6.51 16.06 7.77
CA ALA A 70 6.21 15.16 6.67
C ALA A 70 6.50 13.68 7.02
N SER A 71 7.62 13.41 7.72
CA SER A 71 7.96 12.06 8.20
C SER A 71 6.92 11.50 9.17
N VAL A 72 6.39 12.32 10.07
CA VAL A 72 5.35 11.91 11.03
C VAL A 72 4.08 11.50 10.29
N PHE A 73 3.52 12.36 9.44
CA PHE A 73 2.30 12.03 8.68
C PHE A 73 2.49 10.84 7.73
N SER A 74 3.64 10.74 7.07
CA SER A 74 3.98 9.60 6.21
C SER A 74 4.08 8.30 7.01
N SER A 75 4.62 8.36 8.23
CA SER A 75 4.70 7.22 9.14
C SER A 75 3.32 6.76 9.58
N VAL A 76 2.40 7.69 9.90
CA VAL A 76 1.00 7.37 10.22
C VAL A 76 0.32 6.66 9.04
N GLY A 77 0.47 7.19 7.83
CA GLY A 77 -0.07 6.54 6.64
C GLY A 77 0.51 5.12 6.44
N SER A 78 1.82 4.95 6.58
CA SER A 78 2.47 3.63 6.47
C SER A 78 2.01 2.67 7.56
N PHE A 79 1.77 3.17 8.75
CA PHE A 79 1.27 2.42 9.90
C PHE A 79 -0.14 1.85 9.65
N ILE A 80 -1.04 2.64 9.08
CA ILE A 80 -2.38 2.18 8.68
C ILE A 80 -2.28 1.01 7.67
N ASN A 81 -1.32 1.03 6.76
CA ASN A 81 -1.12 -0.08 5.83
C ASN A 81 -0.58 -1.35 6.54
N ILE A 82 0.21 -1.22 7.59
CA ILE A 82 0.64 -2.38 8.39
C ILE A 82 -0.58 -3.05 9.02
N ILE A 83 -1.54 -2.29 9.54
CA ILE A 83 -2.83 -2.82 10.04
C ILE A 83 -3.54 -3.60 8.93
N SER A 84 -3.64 -3.06 7.72
CA SER A 84 -4.20 -3.78 6.56
C SER A 84 -3.50 -5.12 6.29
N GLN A 85 -2.17 -5.17 6.39
CA GLN A 85 -1.42 -6.43 6.21
C GLN A 85 -1.70 -7.42 7.35
N LEU A 86 -1.81 -6.97 8.60
CA LEU A 86 -2.14 -7.85 9.73
C LEU A 86 -3.55 -8.45 9.57
N ILE A 87 -4.54 -7.66 9.17
CA ILE A 87 -5.90 -8.15 8.90
C ILE A 87 -5.88 -9.19 7.75
N ALA A 88 -5.12 -8.93 6.69
CA ALA A 88 -4.98 -9.89 5.59
C ALA A 88 -4.30 -11.19 6.03
N ALA A 89 -3.31 -11.13 6.93
CA ALA A 89 -2.65 -12.30 7.49
C ALA A 89 -3.62 -13.15 8.33
N THR A 90 -4.45 -12.52 9.15
CA THR A 90 -5.46 -13.22 9.95
C THR A 90 -6.52 -13.91 9.12
N ALA A 91 -6.88 -13.35 7.96
CA ALA A 91 -7.81 -13.99 7.03
C ALA A 91 -7.28 -15.34 6.48
N ILE A 92 -5.97 -15.48 6.34
CA ILE A 92 -5.34 -16.76 5.96
C ILE A 92 -5.36 -17.72 7.14
N ILE A 93 -4.90 -17.27 8.32
CA ILE A 93 -4.81 -18.13 9.51
C ILE A 93 -6.18 -18.64 9.93
N ALA A 94 -7.23 -17.80 9.88
CA ALA A 94 -8.58 -18.17 10.26
C ALA A 94 -9.18 -19.31 9.40
N VAL A 95 -8.74 -19.44 8.14
CA VAL A 95 -9.20 -20.54 7.28
C VAL A 95 -8.36 -21.80 7.48
N VAL A 96 -7.04 -21.65 7.71
CA VAL A 96 -6.14 -22.81 7.92
C VAL A 96 -6.29 -23.41 9.32
N PHE A 97 -6.54 -22.56 10.30
CA PHE A 97 -6.67 -22.91 11.73
C PHE A 97 -7.93 -22.27 12.32
N PRO A 98 -9.13 -22.81 12.05
CA PRO A 98 -10.39 -22.21 12.48
C PRO A 98 -10.55 -22.05 14.00
N ASP A 99 -9.89 -22.92 14.76
CA ASP A 99 -9.97 -22.94 16.23
C ASP A 99 -9.09 -21.89 16.90
N LEU A 100 -8.19 -21.22 16.16
CA LEU A 100 -7.33 -20.19 16.72
C LEU A 100 -8.08 -18.86 16.88
N SER A 101 -7.94 -18.26 18.08
CA SER A 101 -8.50 -16.94 18.33
C SER A 101 -7.89 -15.87 17.42
N LEU A 102 -8.68 -14.85 17.10
CA LEU A 102 -8.21 -13.70 16.32
C LEU A 102 -6.98 -13.04 16.94
N THR A 103 -6.97 -12.90 18.26
CA THR A 103 -5.86 -12.30 19.03
C THR A 103 -4.57 -13.10 18.83
N PHE A 104 -4.66 -14.43 18.93
CA PHE A 104 -3.49 -15.30 18.74
C PHE A 104 -2.96 -15.21 17.30
N SER A 105 -3.86 -15.21 16.31
CA SER A 105 -3.51 -15.08 14.89
C SER A 105 -2.82 -13.75 14.56
N LEU A 106 -3.27 -12.65 15.18
CA LEU A 106 -2.64 -11.33 15.05
C LEU A 106 -1.24 -11.31 15.70
N LEU A 107 -1.12 -11.83 16.92
CA LEU A 107 0.18 -11.90 17.63
C LEU A 107 1.18 -12.77 16.87
N ALA A 108 0.78 -13.95 16.42
CA ALA A 108 1.64 -14.83 15.64
C ALA A 108 2.12 -14.13 14.35
N SER A 109 1.22 -13.46 13.62
CA SER A 109 1.57 -12.71 12.40
C SER A 109 2.54 -11.57 12.70
N ALA A 110 2.32 -10.80 13.76
CA ALA A 110 3.21 -9.72 14.14
C ALA A 110 4.61 -10.25 14.53
N ILE A 111 4.68 -11.34 15.30
CA ILE A 111 5.94 -11.99 15.68
C ILE A 111 6.69 -12.48 14.43
N ILE A 112 6.00 -13.14 13.50
CA ILE A 112 6.61 -13.61 12.24
C ILE A 112 7.14 -12.44 11.42
N MET A 113 6.41 -11.31 11.33
CA MET A 113 6.90 -10.09 10.67
C MET A 113 8.16 -9.53 11.33
N ILE A 114 8.22 -9.54 12.66
CA ILE A 114 9.39 -9.11 13.46
C ILE A 114 10.58 -10.02 13.15
N LEU A 115 10.41 -11.32 13.23
CA LEU A 115 11.47 -12.31 12.97
C LEU A 115 11.97 -12.18 11.52
N TYR A 116 11.05 -12.07 10.56
CA TYR A 116 11.38 -11.92 9.15
C TYR A 116 12.33 -10.75 8.89
N ILE A 117 12.07 -9.56 9.46
CA ILE A 117 12.88 -8.37 9.19
C ILE A 117 14.16 -8.32 10.01
N ILE A 118 14.14 -8.83 11.24
CA ILE A 118 15.30 -8.82 12.13
C ILE A 118 16.39 -9.77 11.62
N PHE A 119 16.00 -10.97 11.15
CA PHE A 119 16.93 -11.99 10.64
C PHE A 119 17.20 -11.87 9.15
N GLY A 120 16.19 -11.44 8.33
CA GLY A 120 16.33 -11.34 6.90
C GLY A 120 17.26 -10.21 6.41
N GLY A 121 17.42 -9.15 7.17
CA GLY A 121 18.28 -8.01 6.82
C GLY A 121 17.97 -7.39 5.43
N VAL A 122 18.89 -6.54 4.91
CA VAL A 122 18.73 -5.87 3.60
C VAL A 122 18.95 -6.83 2.43
N LYS A 123 19.99 -7.66 2.52
CA LYS A 123 20.37 -8.60 1.44
C LYS A 123 19.39 -9.76 1.34
N GLY A 124 18.97 -10.30 2.47
CA GLY A 124 17.96 -11.36 2.53
C GLY A 124 16.60 -10.90 1.99
N SER A 125 16.19 -9.66 2.26
CA SER A 125 14.93 -9.12 1.76
C SER A 125 14.87 -8.99 0.22
N GLY A 126 16.00 -8.81 -0.45
CA GLY A 126 16.06 -8.75 -1.92
C GLY A 126 15.84 -10.13 -2.57
N LEU A 127 16.58 -11.15 -2.12
CA LEU A 127 16.45 -12.52 -2.64
C LEU A 127 15.06 -13.11 -2.32
N VAL A 128 14.63 -13.00 -1.06
CA VAL A 128 13.31 -13.44 -0.62
C VAL A 128 12.21 -12.65 -1.35
N GLY A 129 12.41 -11.35 -1.61
CA GLY A 129 11.49 -10.54 -2.39
C GLY A 129 11.29 -11.04 -3.83
N THR A 130 12.36 -11.54 -4.48
CA THR A 130 12.26 -12.13 -5.82
C THR A 130 11.55 -13.48 -5.81
N LEU A 131 11.95 -14.37 -4.89
CA LEU A 131 11.29 -15.67 -4.72
C LEU A 131 9.81 -15.53 -4.39
N LYS A 132 9.49 -14.62 -3.46
CA LYS A 132 8.12 -14.23 -3.10
C LYS A 132 7.31 -13.82 -4.34
N MET A 133 7.87 -12.98 -5.21
CA MET A 133 7.17 -12.52 -6.41
C MET A 133 6.90 -13.66 -7.39
N ILE A 134 7.87 -14.56 -7.59
CA ILE A 134 7.69 -15.71 -8.46
C ILE A 134 6.59 -16.63 -7.92
N LEU A 135 6.65 -16.99 -6.64
CA LEU A 135 5.65 -17.85 -6.00
C LEU A 135 4.26 -17.21 -6.03
N LEU A 136 4.17 -15.92 -5.73
CA LEU A 136 2.91 -15.21 -5.74
C LEU A 136 2.31 -15.14 -7.15
N TYR A 137 3.14 -14.87 -8.16
CA TYR A 137 2.70 -14.87 -9.56
C TYR A 137 2.18 -16.24 -9.97
N ALA A 138 2.94 -17.28 -9.72
CA ALA A 138 2.54 -18.65 -10.00
C ALA A 138 1.22 -18.99 -9.28
N SER A 139 1.08 -18.60 -8.03
CA SER A 139 -0.13 -18.80 -7.23
C SER A 139 -1.35 -18.08 -7.83
N MET A 140 -1.23 -16.80 -8.16
CA MET A 140 -2.36 -16.01 -8.68
C MET A 140 -2.75 -16.44 -10.09
N VAL A 141 -1.79 -16.85 -10.93
CA VAL A 141 -2.06 -17.42 -12.26
C VAL A 141 -2.74 -18.78 -12.13
N ALA A 142 -2.23 -19.65 -11.26
CA ALA A 142 -2.82 -20.96 -11.02
C ALA A 142 -4.27 -20.86 -10.50
N THR A 143 -4.54 -19.95 -9.56
CA THR A 143 -5.91 -19.72 -9.06
C THR A 143 -6.83 -19.20 -10.16
N GLY A 144 -6.36 -18.25 -10.99
CA GLY A 144 -7.14 -17.72 -12.11
C GLY A 144 -7.47 -18.78 -13.17
N ILE A 145 -6.49 -19.61 -13.55
CA ILE A 145 -6.69 -20.73 -14.50
C ILE A 145 -7.69 -21.73 -13.92
N LEU A 146 -7.56 -22.07 -12.62
CA LEU A 146 -8.47 -22.99 -11.97
C LEU A 146 -9.91 -22.47 -11.95
N VAL A 147 -10.12 -21.17 -11.68
CA VAL A 147 -11.44 -20.55 -11.76
C VAL A 147 -12.05 -20.70 -13.15
N LEU A 148 -11.29 -20.41 -14.20
CA LEU A 148 -11.78 -20.53 -15.57
C LEU A 148 -12.09 -21.99 -15.93
N HIS A 149 -11.28 -22.94 -15.47
CA HIS A 149 -11.53 -24.36 -15.66
C HIS A 149 -12.81 -24.83 -14.96
N LEU A 150 -13.00 -24.45 -13.68
CA LEU A 150 -14.19 -24.81 -12.89
C LEU A 150 -15.46 -24.16 -13.44
N SER A 151 -15.35 -23.02 -14.05
CA SER A 151 -16.48 -22.30 -14.67
C SER A 151 -16.86 -22.84 -16.06
N GLY A 152 -16.06 -23.74 -16.67
CA GLY A 152 -16.28 -24.22 -18.03
C GLY A 152 -15.74 -23.30 -19.13
N GLY A 153 -14.78 -22.43 -18.81
CA GLY A 153 -14.13 -21.49 -19.71
C GLY A 153 -14.55 -20.02 -19.52
N PHE A 154 -13.96 -19.16 -20.33
CA PHE A 154 -14.13 -17.71 -20.16
C PHE A 154 -15.57 -17.25 -20.44
N SER A 155 -16.25 -17.81 -21.46
CA SER A 155 -17.64 -17.46 -21.77
C SER A 155 -18.58 -17.89 -20.65
N ALA A 156 -18.46 -19.14 -20.20
CA ALA A 156 -19.30 -19.67 -19.12
C ALA A 156 -19.07 -18.94 -17.79
N PHE A 157 -17.83 -18.48 -17.50
CA PHE A 157 -17.53 -17.60 -16.38
C PHE A 157 -18.29 -16.26 -16.51
N GLY A 158 -18.31 -15.66 -17.70
CA GLY A 158 -19.08 -14.45 -17.96
C GLY A 158 -20.56 -14.63 -17.70
N ASP A 159 -21.14 -15.71 -18.23
CA ASP A 159 -22.55 -16.06 -18.03
C ASP A 159 -22.88 -16.31 -16.54
N MET A 160 -21.96 -16.93 -15.80
CA MET A 160 -22.10 -17.16 -14.36
C MET A 160 -22.12 -15.83 -13.60
N VAL A 161 -21.19 -14.90 -13.90
CA VAL A 161 -21.12 -13.60 -13.25
C VAL A 161 -22.35 -12.74 -13.55
N SER A 162 -22.89 -12.82 -14.77
CA SER A 162 -24.11 -12.07 -15.15
C SER A 162 -25.37 -12.51 -14.39
N LYS A 163 -25.38 -13.73 -13.85
CA LYS A 163 -26.49 -14.31 -13.07
C LYS A 163 -26.36 -14.09 -11.56
N ILE A 164 -25.29 -13.43 -11.11
CA ILE A 164 -25.10 -13.13 -9.69
C ILE A 164 -26.27 -12.23 -9.22
N ASP A 165 -26.92 -12.65 -8.15
CA ASP A 165 -27.91 -11.82 -7.49
C ASP A 165 -27.24 -10.54 -6.95
N ASN A 166 -27.73 -9.39 -7.42
CA ASN A 166 -27.11 -8.10 -7.22
C ASN A 166 -28.18 -7.05 -6.88
N PRO A 167 -28.69 -7.06 -5.64
CA PRO A 167 -29.78 -6.19 -5.21
C PRO A 167 -29.44 -4.70 -5.37
N ASP A 168 -28.17 -4.34 -5.30
CA ASP A 168 -27.71 -2.96 -5.47
C ASP A 168 -27.55 -2.56 -6.95
N ASN A 169 -27.84 -3.44 -7.89
CA ASN A 169 -27.73 -3.25 -9.33
C ASN A 169 -26.34 -2.74 -9.80
N ILE A 170 -25.28 -3.22 -9.13
CA ILE A 170 -23.90 -2.84 -9.40
C ILE A 170 -23.41 -3.55 -10.67
N ASN A 171 -22.83 -2.81 -11.62
CA ASN A 171 -22.20 -3.42 -12.79
C ASN A 171 -20.83 -4.03 -12.40
N LEU A 172 -20.80 -5.34 -12.14
CA LEU A 172 -19.60 -6.07 -11.72
C LEU A 172 -18.46 -6.10 -12.75
N TYR A 173 -18.76 -5.83 -14.02
CA TYR A 173 -17.75 -5.72 -15.08
C TYR A 173 -17.18 -4.31 -15.22
N SER A 174 -17.75 -3.33 -14.54
CA SER A 174 -17.27 -1.95 -14.59
C SER A 174 -16.07 -1.75 -13.69
N LEU A 175 -15.06 -1.04 -14.19
CA LEU A 175 -13.98 -0.51 -13.37
C LEU A 175 -14.47 0.58 -12.40
N PHE A 176 -15.65 1.12 -12.63
CA PHE A 176 -16.27 2.17 -11.83
C PHE A 176 -17.51 1.68 -11.07
N ALA A 177 -17.51 0.41 -10.65
CA ALA A 177 -18.62 -0.23 -9.97
C ALA A 177 -19.01 0.41 -8.62
N ARG A 178 -18.05 1.06 -7.92
CA ARG A 178 -18.30 1.82 -6.68
C ARG A 178 -18.66 3.29 -6.95
N GLY A 179 -18.74 3.69 -8.22
CA GLY A 179 -18.93 5.06 -8.67
C GLY A 179 -17.62 5.79 -8.99
N TRP A 180 -17.68 6.71 -9.95
CA TRP A 180 -16.52 7.46 -10.48
C TRP A 180 -15.68 8.13 -9.39
N GLY A 181 -16.31 8.75 -8.40
CA GLY A 181 -15.60 9.46 -7.33
C GLY A 181 -14.75 8.54 -6.45
N LYS A 182 -15.25 7.35 -6.10
CA LYS A 182 -14.54 6.39 -5.27
C LYS A 182 -13.46 5.63 -6.05
N ASP A 183 -13.77 5.20 -7.27
CA ASP A 183 -12.84 4.39 -8.07
C ASP A 183 -11.70 5.20 -8.65
N LEU A 184 -11.98 6.41 -9.13
CA LEU A 184 -10.92 7.34 -9.54
C LEU A 184 -10.06 7.77 -8.34
N GLY A 185 -10.69 7.96 -7.17
CA GLY A 185 -9.97 8.20 -5.92
C GLY A 185 -9.04 7.06 -5.54
N ALA A 186 -9.49 5.82 -5.66
CA ALA A 186 -8.66 4.64 -5.45
C ALA A 186 -7.45 4.61 -6.41
N CYS A 187 -7.66 4.86 -7.70
CA CYS A 187 -6.59 4.96 -8.68
C CYS A 187 -5.57 6.05 -8.29
N MET A 188 -6.04 7.26 -8.01
CA MET A 188 -5.17 8.39 -7.65
C MET A 188 -4.47 8.16 -6.31
N SER A 189 -5.14 7.53 -5.33
CA SER A 189 -4.53 7.15 -4.06
C SER A 189 -3.33 6.22 -4.27
N LEU A 190 -3.44 5.27 -5.19
CA LEU A 190 -2.30 4.38 -5.54
C LEU A 190 -1.20 5.16 -6.25
N ILE A 191 -1.53 5.98 -7.25
CA ILE A 191 -0.53 6.74 -8.01
C ILE A 191 0.27 7.64 -7.06
N LEU A 192 -0.41 8.48 -6.29
CA LEU A 192 0.25 9.42 -5.39
C LEU A 192 0.91 8.71 -4.21
N GLY A 193 0.25 7.69 -3.66
CA GLY A 193 0.74 6.92 -2.53
C GLY A 193 2.01 6.12 -2.85
N VAL A 194 2.12 5.50 -4.01
CA VAL A 194 3.33 4.77 -4.43
C VAL A 194 4.51 5.73 -4.59
N ILE A 195 4.30 6.89 -5.25
CA ILE A 195 5.37 7.89 -5.45
C ILE A 195 5.87 8.42 -4.10
N THR A 196 4.99 8.56 -3.10
CA THR A 196 5.29 9.16 -1.80
C THR A 196 5.61 8.14 -0.70
N THR A 197 5.69 6.85 -1.03
CA THR A 197 6.00 5.80 -0.06
C THR A 197 7.50 5.57 0.09
N GLN A 198 8.01 5.77 1.31
CA GLN A 198 9.42 5.61 1.65
C GLN A 198 10.00 4.25 1.24
N SER A 199 9.30 3.14 1.49
CA SER A 199 9.82 1.80 1.19
C SER A 199 9.99 1.54 -0.32
N TYR A 200 9.25 2.23 -1.18
CA TYR A 200 9.38 2.12 -2.63
C TYR A 200 10.50 3.02 -3.16
N ALA A 201 10.56 4.25 -2.69
CA ALA A 201 11.66 5.16 -3.00
C ALA A 201 13.02 4.59 -2.54
N GLN A 202 13.05 3.90 -1.41
CA GLN A 202 14.26 3.27 -0.88
C GLN A 202 14.83 2.21 -1.81
N ALA A 203 14.01 1.51 -2.58
CA ALA A 203 14.47 0.58 -3.60
C ALA A 203 15.21 1.31 -4.74
N ILE A 204 14.79 2.54 -5.06
CA ILE A 204 15.45 3.40 -6.05
C ILE A 204 16.74 3.97 -5.49
N PHE A 205 16.73 4.49 -4.26
CA PHE A 205 17.92 5.02 -3.59
C PHE A 205 19.03 3.95 -3.42
N ALA A 206 18.65 2.68 -3.24
CA ALA A 206 19.57 1.56 -3.05
C ALA A 206 19.96 0.87 -4.37
N ALA A 207 19.52 1.37 -5.53
CA ALA A 207 19.87 0.79 -6.83
C ALA A 207 21.38 0.94 -7.12
N GLY A 208 21.96 -0.04 -7.81
CA GLY A 208 23.39 0.01 -8.16
C GLY A 208 23.75 1.10 -9.17
N ASN A 209 22.79 1.48 -10.04
CA ASN A 209 22.95 2.58 -11.00
C ASN A 209 21.56 3.10 -11.44
N GLU A 210 21.57 4.27 -12.10
CA GLU A 210 20.35 4.94 -12.59
C GLU A 210 19.52 4.05 -13.54
N LYS A 211 20.19 3.32 -14.45
CA LYS A 211 19.50 2.43 -15.40
C LYS A 211 18.77 1.30 -14.67
N GLN A 212 19.36 0.73 -13.61
CA GLN A 212 18.71 -0.29 -12.79
C GLN A 212 17.53 0.27 -12.00
N ALA A 213 17.63 1.50 -11.48
CA ALA A 213 16.54 2.17 -10.79
C ALA A 213 15.30 2.33 -11.72
N VAL A 214 15.51 2.87 -12.92
CA VAL A 214 14.45 3.05 -13.93
C VAL A 214 13.91 1.69 -14.40
N LYS A 215 14.77 0.75 -14.76
CA LYS A 215 14.37 -0.58 -15.26
C LYS A 215 13.56 -1.34 -14.19
N GLY A 216 13.95 -1.25 -12.92
CA GLY A 216 13.24 -1.89 -11.82
C GLY A 216 11.82 -1.35 -11.65
N ALA A 217 11.61 -0.05 -11.80
CA ALA A 217 10.29 0.57 -11.75
C ALA A 217 9.45 0.22 -13.00
N LEU A 218 10.05 0.21 -14.22
CA LEU A 218 9.38 -0.22 -15.45
C LEU A 218 8.91 -1.68 -15.38
N ILE A 219 9.75 -2.59 -14.90
CA ILE A 219 9.34 -3.99 -14.69
C ILE A 219 8.16 -4.05 -13.73
N GLY A 220 8.14 -3.20 -12.67
CA GLY A 220 7.01 -3.09 -11.75
C GLY A 220 5.73 -2.67 -12.43
N SER A 221 5.78 -1.72 -13.36
CA SER A 221 4.59 -1.24 -14.05
C SER A 221 3.89 -2.32 -14.90
N VAL A 222 4.65 -3.26 -15.43
CA VAL A 222 4.12 -4.37 -16.23
C VAL A 222 3.68 -5.55 -15.36
N LEU A 223 4.46 -5.89 -14.33
CA LEU A 223 4.22 -7.09 -13.54
C LEU A 223 3.13 -6.93 -12.46
N ILE A 224 2.83 -5.73 -11.97
CA ILE A 224 1.88 -5.59 -10.86
C ILE A 224 0.42 -5.71 -11.30
N PRO A 225 -0.04 -5.09 -12.41
CA PRO A 225 -1.46 -5.15 -12.80
C PRO A 225 -2.02 -6.55 -12.99
N PRO A 226 -1.35 -7.50 -13.66
CA PRO A 226 -1.90 -8.83 -13.89
C PRO A 226 -2.14 -9.66 -12.61
N ILE A 227 -1.42 -9.38 -11.52
CA ILE A 227 -1.61 -10.07 -10.23
C ILE A 227 -3.05 -9.90 -9.73
N GLY A 228 -3.63 -8.72 -9.91
CA GLY A 228 -5.00 -8.41 -9.50
C GLY A 228 -6.05 -9.23 -10.23
N ILE A 229 -5.80 -9.63 -11.49
CA ILE A 229 -6.76 -10.39 -12.30
C ILE A 229 -7.09 -11.72 -11.63
N GLY A 230 -6.08 -12.46 -11.12
CA GLY A 230 -6.32 -13.71 -10.41
C GLY A 230 -7.22 -13.53 -9.18
N GLY A 231 -6.99 -12.45 -8.40
CA GLY A 231 -7.85 -12.09 -7.27
C GLY A 231 -9.29 -11.75 -7.68
N ILE A 232 -9.46 -11.02 -8.80
CA ILE A 232 -10.78 -10.66 -9.32
C ILE A 232 -11.56 -11.88 -9.77
N LEU A 233 -10.94 -12.77 -10.53
CA LEU A 233 -11.58 -14.00 -10.98
C LEU A 233 -12.05 -14.83 -9.78
N VAL A 234 -11.20 -15.01 -8.77
CA VAL A 234 -11.58 -15.72 -7.53
C VAL A 234 -12.71 -15.01 -6.79
N GLY A 235 -12.63 -13.69 -6.60
CA GLY A 235 -13.66 -12.94 -5.89
C GLY A 235 -15.03 -13.05 -6.52
N LEU A 236 -15.11 -12.88 -7.84
CA LEU A 236 -16.35 -13.04 -8.63
C LEU A 236 -16.88 -14.46 -8.61
N TYR A 237 -16.00 -15.47 -8.79
CA TYR A 237 -16.38 -16.87 -8.70
C TYR A 237 -16.98 -17.22 -7.34
N MET A 238 -16.31 -16.81 -6.27
CA MET A 238 -16.76 -17.07 -4.90
C MET A 238 -18.09 -16.37 -4.58
N ARG A 239 -18.32 -15.17 -5.10
CA ARG A 239 -19.62 -14.50 -4.98
C ARG A 239 -20.74 -15.28 -5.67
N ALA A 240 -20.46 -15.84 -6.85
CA ALA A 240 -21.44 -16.62 -7.61
C ALA A 240 -21.78 -17.97 -6.95
N VAL A 241 -20.76 -18.67 -6.43
CA VAL A 241 -20.90 -20.06 -5.92
C VAL A 241 -21.16 -20.08 -4.40
N HIS A 242 -20.61 -19.13 -3.66
CA HIS A 242 -20.71 -19.03 -2.20
C HIS A 242 -21.08 -17.61 -1.74
N PRO A 243 -22.31 -17.13 -2.02
CA PRO A 243 -22.70 -15.75 -1.73
C PRO A 243 -22.78 -15.41 -0.23
N GLY A 244 -22.74 -16.40 0.65
CA GLY A 244 -22.88 -16.21 2.11
C GLY A 244 -21.58 -16.19 2.90
N ILE A 245 -20.40 -16.31 2.26
CA ILE A 245 -19.14 -16.28 2.98
C ILE A 245 -18.71 -14.84 3.33
N MET A 246 -17.86 -14.71 4.33
CA MET A 246 -17.20 -13.42 4.59
C MET A 246 -16.29 -13.03 3.43
N SER A 247 -16.50 -11.89 2.80
CA SER A 247 -15.74 -11.43 1.61
C SER A 247 -14.22 -11.47 1.80
N LYS A 248 -13.72 -11.15 3.00
CA LYS A 248 -12.29 -11.18 3.34
C LYS A 248 -11.65 -12.57 3.26
N THR A 249 -12.45 -13.65 3.31
CA THR A 249 -11.96 -15.03 3.21
C THR A 249 -12.08 -15.60 1.80
N ALA A 250 -12.64 -14.87 0.83
CA ALA A 250 -12.94 -15.39 -0.50
C ALA A 250 -11.75 -16.11 -1.18
N LEU A 251 -10.56 -15.48 -1.20
CA LEU A 251 -9.37 -16.08 -1.80
C LEU A 251 -8.88 -17.31 -1.02
N THR A 252 -8.81 -17.20 0.30
CA THR A 252 -8.28 -18.28 1.14
C THR A 252 -9.22 -19.47 1.18
N TYR A 253 -10.53 -19.22 1.23
CA TYR A 253 -11.55 -20.26 1.14
C TYR A 253 -11.51 -20.96 -0.23
N PHE A 254 -11.42 -20.22 -1.34
CA PHE A 254 -11.24 -20.79 -2.67
C PHE A 254 -10.05 -21.74 -2.73
N VAL A 255 -8.89 -21.29 -2.26
CA VAL A 255 -7.65 -22.08 -2.29
C VAL A 255 -7.80 -23.39 -1.49
N THR A 256 -8.42 -23.33 -0.31
CA THR A 256 -8.58 -24.53 0.54
C THR A 256 -9.62 -25.51 0.03
N GLN A 257 -10.67 -25.03 -0.63
CA GLN A 257 -11.77 -25.89 -1.08
C GLN A 257 -11.55 -26.50 -2.48
N TYR A 258 -10.90 -25.76 -3.36
CA TYR A 258 -10.82 -26.13 -4.78
C TYR A 258 -9.43 -26.60 -5.23
N MET A 259 -8.39 -26.42 -4.41
CA MET A 259 -7.05 -26.90 -4.76
C MET A 259 -6.68 -28.16 -3.97
N PRO A 260 -5.88 -29.07 -4.57
CA PRO A 260 -5.31 -30.18 -3.83
C PRO A 260 -4.49 -29.71 -2.63
N PRO A 261 -4.48 -30.45 -1.50
CA PRO A 261 -3.90 -29.98 -0.23
C PRO A 261 -2.45 -29.46 -0.33
N LEU A 262 -1.61 -30.14 -1.12
CA LEU A 262 -0.22 -29.72 -1.32
C LEU A 262 -0.13 -28.33 -2.00
N PHE A 263 -0.88 -28.13 -3.09
CA PHE A 263 -0.90 -26.88 -3.82
C PHE A 263 -1.55 -25.77 -3.01
N SER A 264 -2.62 -26.07 -2.28
CA SER A 264 -3.27 -25.16 -1.35
C SER A 264 -2.26 -24.63 -0.32
N GLY A 265 -1.48 -25.53 0.31
CA GLY A 265 -0.45 -25.14 1.27
C GLY A 265 0.63 -24.24 0.66
N VAL A 266 1.09 -24.54 -0.55
CA VAL A 266 2.08 -23.70 -1.27
C VAL A 266 1.52 -22.32 -1.57
N VAL A 267 0.29 -22.23 -2.08
CA VAL A 267 -0.38 -20.95 -2.42
C VAL A 267 -0.61 -20.11 -1.16
N LEU A 268 -1.17 -20.69 -0.11
CA LEU A 268 -1.41 -19.99 1.16
C LEU A 268 -0.09 -19.54 1.81
N GLY A 269 0.94 -20.38 1.77
CA GLY A 269 2.28 -20.02 2.23
C GLY A 269 2.88 -18.86 1.44
N ALA A 270 2.75 -18.87 0.10
CA ALA A 270 3.22 -17.78 -0.76
C ALA A 270 2.48 -16.45 -0.48
N LEU A 271 1.16 -16.50 -0.32
CA LEU A 271 0.33 -15.37 0.07
C LEU A 271 0.75 -14.83 1.44
N TYR A 272 0.92 -15.70 2.43
CA TYR A 272 1.30 -15.34 3.78
C TYR A 272 2.69 -14.67 3.83
N ILE A 273 3.70 -15.24 3.17
CA ILE A 273 5.04 -14.64 3.05
C ILE A 273 4.97 -13.28 2.34
N ALA A 274 4.07 -13.15 1.35
CA ALA A 274 3.87 -11.88 0.68
C ALA A 274 3.33 -10.79 1.60
N ILE A 275 2.38 -11.12 2.44
CA ILE A 275 1.79 -10.24 3.46
C ILE A 275 2.83 -9.84 4.49
N VAL A 276 3.49 -10.84 5.08
CA VAL A 276 4.55 -10.66 6.10
C VAL A 276 5.67 -9.75 5.57
N GLY A 277 6.17 -10.03 4.37
CA GLY A 277 7.25 -9.24 3.77
C GLY A 277 6.86 -7.80 3.48
N THR A 278 5.59 -7.54 3.15
CA THR A 278 5.08 -6.19 2.91
C THR A 278 4.93 -5.42 4.22
N GLY A 279 4.28 -6.00 5.24
CA GLY A 279 4.14 -5.39 6.56
C GLY A 279 5.49 -5.08 7.22
N ALA A 280 6.41 -6.05 7.19
CA ALA A 280 7.78 -5.88 7.69
C ALA A 280 8.55 -4.77 6.94
N GLY A 281 8.40 -4.69 5.61
CA GLY A 281 9.02 -3.65 4.79
C GLY A 281 8.51 -2.24 5.09
N LEU A 282 7.21 -2.11 5.36
CA LEU A 282 6.59 -0.84 5.78
C LEU A 282 7.07 -0.43 7.18
N ALA A 283 7.11 -1.36 8.14
CA ALA A 283 7.63 -1.10 9.50
C ALA A 283 9.09 -0.63 9.46
N ARG A 284 9.90 -1.23 8.58
CA ARG A 284 11.26 -0.79 8.36
C ARG A 284 11.32 0.61 7.75
N GLY A 285 10.44 0.94 6.79
CA GLY A 285 10.34 2.29 6.22
C GLY A 285 10.08 3.34 7.30
N ILE A 286 9.14 3.07 8.22
CA ILE A 286 8.87 3.92 9.39
C ILE A 286 10.10 4.06 10.28
N ALA A 287 10.77 2.95 10.60
CA ALA A 287 11.95 2.97 11.46
C ALA A 287 13.10 3.79 10.85
N ILE A 288 13.28 3.74 9.53
CA ILE A 288 14.29 4.53 8.81
C ILE A 288 13.95 6.02 8.83
N MET A 289 12.68 6.39 8.57
CA MET A 289 12.23 7.78 8.67
C MET A 289 12.41 8.30 10.10
N PHE A 290 12.00 7.53 11.09
CA PHE A 290 12.18 7.93 12.48
C PHE A 290 13.65 8.15 12.83
N LYS A 291 14.53 7.22 12.44
CA LYS A 291 15.96 7.28 12.75
C LYS A 291 16.67 8.45 12.04
N ASN A 292 16.36 8.70 10.76
CA ASN A 292 17.09 9.68 9.96
C ASN A 292 16.47 11.09 10.06
N ASP A 293 15.16 11.19 10.18
CA ASP A 293 14.46 12.48 10.08
C ASP A 293 14.02 13.01 11.46
N ILE A 294 13.53 12.15 12.37
CA ILE A 294 12.94 12.55 13.65
C ILE A 294 13.98 12.54 14.78
N LEU A 295 14.71 11.42 14.91
CA LEU A 295 15.65 11.22 16.02
C LEU A 295 16.74 12.30 16.15
N PRO A 296 17.30 12.87 15.05
CA PRO A 296 18.29 13.94 15.16
C PRO A 296 17.80 15.21 15.87
N LEU A 297 16.48 15.49 15.82
CA LEU A 297 15.90 16.63 16.56
C LEU A 297 15.75 16.35 18.06
N LEU A 298 15.60 15.08 18.43
CA LEU A 298 15.45 14.66 19.84
C LEU A 298 16.78 14.50 20.56
N LYS A 299 17.88 14.38 19.81
CA LYS A 299 19.23 14.13 20.36
C LYS A 299 19.67 15.11 21.43
N ASN A 300 19.26 16.36 21.31
CA ASN A 300 19.59 17.42 22.28
C ASN A 300 18.67 17.43 23.52
N ARG A 301 17.60 16.66 23.54
CA ARG A 301 16.60 16.67 24.61
C ARG A 301 16.50 15.37 25.41
N VAL A 302 17.00 14.25 24.88
CA VAL A 302 16.81 12.93 25.50
C VAL A 302 18.09 12.09 25.39
N LYS A 303 18.70 11.77 26.55
CA LYS A 303 19.91 10.90 26.65
C LYS A 303 19.70 9.44 26.13
N ILE A 304 18.45 9.06 25.80
CA ILE A 304 18.06 7.72 25.38
C ILE A 304 18.35 7.46 23.88
N THR A 305 18.62 8.50 23.10
CA THR A 305 18.73 8.44 21.63
C THR A 305 19.82 7.52 21.11
N GLU A 306 20.90 7.29 21.84
CA GLU A 306 22.00 6.43 21.38
C GLU A 306 21.67 4.94 21.44
N LYS A 307 20.71 4.54 22.29
CA LYS A 307 20.28 3.14 22.47
C LYS A 307 19.13 2.71 21.56
N ILE A 308 18.54 3.63 20.80
CA ILE A 308 17.42 3.34 19.90
C ILE A 308 17.95 2.82 18.56
N THR A 309 17.80 1.53 18.33
CA THR A 309 18.19 0.86 17.09
C THR A 309 16.99 0.74 16.13
N GLU A 310 17.25 0.65 14.83
CA GLU A 310 16.23 0.38 13.81
C GLU A 310 15.38 -0.86 14.17
N LYS A 311 16.02 -1.92 14.67
CA LYS A 311 15.37 -3.17 15.10
C LYS A 311 14.35 -2.94 16.23
N LYS A 312 14.69 -2.14 17.25
CA LYS A 312 13.76 -1.83 18.36
C LYS A 312 12.56 -1.03 17.86
N LEU A 313 12.77 -0.08 16.96
CA LEU A 313 11.68 0.70 16.37
C LEU A 313 10.71 -0.18 15.57
N ILE A 314 11.24 -1.12 14.78
CA ILE A 314 10.42 -2.08 14.03
C ILE A 314 9.54 -2.91 14.97
N VAL A 315 10.11 -3.43 16.07
CA VAL A 315 9.34 -4.20 17.07
C VAL A 315 8.21 -3.36 17.65
N VAL A 316 8.51 -2.13 18.09
CA VAL A 316 7.50 -1.22 18.67
C VAL A 316 6.38 -0.92 17.66
N VAL A 317 6.72 -0.61 16.40
CA VAL A 317 5.74 -0.31 15.35
C VAL A 317 4.83 -1.50 15.07
N LEU A 318 5.39 -2.71 14.94
CA LEU A 318 4.62 -3.92 14.65
C LEU A 318 3.74 -4.35 15.82
N MET A 319 4.25 -4.26 17.06
CA MET A 319 3.46 -4.58 18.24
C MET A 319 2.31 -3.58 18.45
N LEU A 320 2.56 -2.29 18.24
CA LEU A 320 1.52 -1.27 18.32
C LEU A 320 0.44 -1.49 17.24
N ALA A 321 0.84 -1.82 16.01
CA ALA A 321 -0.09 -2.14 14.94
C ALA A 321 -0.92 -3.39 15.28
N CYS A 322 -0.29 -4.40 15.89
CA CYS A 322 -0.97 -5.62 16.35
C CYS A 322 -2.05 -5.29 17.38
N VAL A 323 -1.71 -4.52 18.42
CA VAL A 323 -2.67 -4.12 19.46
C VAL A 323 -3.85 -3.34 18.89
N LEU A 324 -3.60 -2.37 17.99
CA LEU A 324 -4.67 -1.61 17.36
C LEU A 324 -5.52 -2.45 16.40
N SER A 325 -4.94 -3.50 15.81
CA SER A 325 -5.69 -4.43 14.94
C SER A 325 -6.64 -5.35 15.71
N MET A 326 -6.52 -5.45 17.04
CA MET A 326 -7.44 -6.22 17.89
C MET A 326 -8.79 -5.53 18.11
N GLY A 327 -8.91 -4.24 17.77
CA GLY A 327 -10.15 -3.48 17.86
C GLY A 327 -11.18 -3.90 16.80
N PRO A 328 -12.43 -3.41 16.91
CA PRO A 328 -13.49 -3.70 15.95
C PRO A 328 -13.24 -2.96 14.62
N LEU A 329 -12.35 -3.50 13.79
CA LEU A 329 -12.03 -2.96 12.47
C LEU A 329 -12.98 -3.58 11.43
N GLY A 330 -14.10 -2.91 11.16
CA GLY A 330 -15.16 -3.37 10.24
C GLY A 330 -14.88 -3.13 8.75
N ASP A 331 -13.77 -2.42 8.41
CA ASP A 331 -13.49 -2.04 7.03
C ASP A 331 -12.79 -3.13 6.22
N THR A 332 -12.93 -3.04 4.90
CA THR A 332 -12.21 -3.91 3.96
C THR A 332 -10.71 -3.65 4.02
N ILE A 333 -9.92 -4.69 3.75
CA ILE A 333 -8.45 -4.62 3.68
C ILE A 333 -8.00 -3.50 2.74
N LEU A 334 -8.67 -3.35 1.60
CA LEU A 334 -8.34 -2.31 0.62
C LEU A 334 -8.70 -0.91 1.07
N ASN A 335 -9.76 -0.70 1.86
CA ASN A 335 -10.09 0.63 2.39
C ASN A 335 -8.96 1.20 3.25
N PHE A 336 -8.39 0.38 4.14
CA PHE A 336 -7.20 0.78 4.91
C PHE A 336 -5.99 1.05 4.02
N ALA A 337 -5.80 0.23 2.97
CA ALA A 337 -4.69 0.41 2.05
C ALA A 337 -4.85 1.71 1.23
N PHE A 338 -6.04 2.01 0.70
CA PHE A 338 -6.32 3.26 -0.03
C PHE A 338 -6.19 4.48 0.89
N MET A 339 -6.78 4.44 2.09
CA MET A 339 -6.65 5.53 3.07
C MET A 339 -5.19 5.80 3.42
N SER A 340 -4.40 4.75 3.64
CA SER A 340 -2.97 4.83 3.86
C SER A 340 -2.21 5.52 2.72
N MET A 341 -2.52 5.13 1.48
CA MET A 341 -1.89 5.70 0.27
C MET A 341 -2.33 7.15 0.08
N GLY A 342 -3.63 7.42 0.22
CA GLY A 342 -4.19 8.76 0.09
C GLY A 342 -3.62 9.75 1.11
N LEU A 343 -3.48 9.33 2.36
CA LEU A 343 -2.90 10.18 3.42
C LEU A 343 -1.45 10.57 3.10
N ARG A 344 -0.62 9.63 2.68
CA ARG A 344 0.77 9.93 2.28
C ARG A 344 0.84 10.79 1.02
N GLY A 345 -0.01 10.48 0.03
CA GLY A 345 -0.12 11.26 -1.20
C GLY A 345 -0.47 12.72 -0.91
N ALA A 346 -1.51 12.99 -0.13
CA ALA A 346 -1.94 14.34 0.24
C ALA A 346 -0.89 15.10 1.07
N THR A 347 -0.11 14.38 1.90
CA THR A 347 0.94 15.00 2.73
C THR A 347 2.13 15.48 1.91
N ILE A 348 2.63 14.63 1.01
CA ILE A 348 3.99 14.77 0.48
C ILE A 348 4.00 15.12 -0.99
N PHE A 349 3.03 14.65 -1.77
CA PHE A 349 3.13 14.69 -3.24
C PHE A 349 3.36 16.09 -3.79
N VAL A 350 2.53 17.06 -3.43
CA VAL A 350 2.66 18.42 -3.95
C VAL A 350 3.94 19.11 -3.46
N PRO A 351 4.27 19.11 -2.15
CA PRO A 351 5.55 19.64 -1.67
C PRO A 351 6.76 18.94 -2.33
N LEU A 352 6.72 17.64 -2.55
CA LEU A 352 7.79 16.88 -3.20
C LEU A 352 7.98 17.31 -4.68
N CYS A 353 6.87 17.50 -5.42
CA CYS A 353 6.94 18.00 -6.78
C CYS A 353 7.64 19.37 -6.86
N PHE A 354 7.28 20.28 -5.97
CA PHE A 354 7.95 21.60 -5.92
C PHE A 354 9.40 21.48 -5.45
N ALA A 355 9.73 20.60 -4.50
CA ALA A 355 11.10 20.39 -4.05
C ALA A 355 12.00 19.80 -5.16
N ILE A 356 11.46 19.03 -6.09
CA ILE A 356 12.23 18.41 -7.19
C ILE A 356 12.27 19.32 -8.41
N PHE A 357 11.10 19.81 -8.85
CA PHE A 357 10.93 20.50 -10.14
C PHE A 357 10.78 22.02 -10.02
N GLY A 358 10.52 22.53 -8.83
CA GLY A 358 10.25 23.94 -8.58
C GLY A 358 11.11 24.55 -7.46
N ARG A 359 12.37 24.13 -7.32
CA ARG A 359 13.28 24.55 -6.25
C ARG A 359 13.34 26.06 -6.07
N GLY A 360 13.33 26.51 -4.82
CA GLY A 360 13.44 27.91 -4.44
C GLY A 360 12.19 28.75 -4.67
N ARG A 361 11.15 28.21 -5.32
CA ARG A 361 9.97 28.99 -5.74
C ARG A 361 8.93 29.22 -4.64
N VAL A 362 8.87 28.37 -3.63
CA VAL A 362 7.84 28.45 -2.58
C VAL A 362 8.47 28.91 -1.25
N ARG A 363 7.70 29.67 -0.47
CA ARG A 363 8.10 30.09 0.89
C ARG A 363 7.88 28.95 1.88
N ASP A 364 8.81 28.72 2.80
CA ASP A 364 8.79 27.61 3.77
C ASP A 364 7.51 27.54 4.60
N LYS A 365 6.93 28.71 4.99
CA LYS A 365 5.68 28.77 5.77
C LYS A 365 4.50 28.13 5.04
N TYR A 366 4.42 28.32 3.72
CA TYR A 366 3.37 27.73 2.90
C TYR A 366 3.60 26.23 2.69
N ALA A 367 4.85 25.79 2.56
CA ALA A 367 5.18 24.38 2.53
C ALA A 367 4.78 23.69 3.84
N THR A 368 5.06 24.32 5.01
CA THR A 368 4.59 23.81 6.31
C THR A 368 3.08 23.68 6.36
N ALA A 369 2.37 24.74 5.96
CA ALA A 369 0.89 24.72 5.94
C ALA A 369 0.33 23.64 5.01
N SER A 370 0.92 23.47 3.82
CA SER A 370 0.54 22.44 2.84
C SER A 370 0.72 21.02 3.37
N ILE A 371 1.89 20.72 3.97
CA ILE A 371 2.22 19.40 4.54
C ILE A 371 1.25 19.01 5.66
N ILE A 372 0.72 20.00 6.41
CA ILE A 372 -0.26 19.76 7.48
C ILE A 372 -1.69 19.75 6.94
N ALA A 373 -2.06 20.71 6.10
CA ALA A 373 -3.42 20.86 5.61
C ALA A 373 -3.86 19.66 4.75
N GLY A 374 -2.99 19.13 3.88
CA GLY A 374 -3.30 17.99 3.03
C GLY A 374 -3.82 16.80 3.83
N PRO A 375 -3.03 16.20 4.74
CA PRO A 375 -3.45 15.03 5.51
C PRO A 375 -4.59 15.33 6.49
N VAL A 376 -4.62 16.52 7.11
CA VAL A 376 -5.71 16.92 8.01
C VAL A 376 -7.03 16.96 7.24
N THR A 377 -7.07 17.53 6.04
CA THR A 377 -8.24 17.55 5.18
C THR A 377 -8.71 16.12 4.85
N VAL A 378 -7.79 15.22 4.48
CA VAL A 378 -8.12 13.81 4.22
C VAL A 378 -8.73 13.16 5.45
N LEU A 379 -8.13 13.33 6.63
CA LEU A 379 -8.62 12.73 7.88
C LEU A 379 -10.00 13.27 8.27
N VAL A 380 -10.19 14.58 8.23
CA VAL A 380 -11.48 15.22 8.56
C VAL A 380 -12.59 14.69 7.66
N PHE A 381 -12.40 14.69 6.35
CA PHE A 381 -13.44 14.23 5.42
C PHE A 381 -13.65 12.72 5.43
N ASN A 382 -12.66 11.91 5.83
CA ASN A 382 -12.87 10.48 6.10
C ASN A 382 -13.76 10.25 7.32
N ILE A 383 -13.66 11.10 8.36
CA ILE A 383 -14.49 11.00 9.57
C ILE A 383 -15.92 11.51 9.30
N VAL A 384 -16.03 12.68 8.68
CA VAL A 384 -17.33 13.34 8.47
C VAL A 384 -18.15 12.71 7.35
N LYS A 385 -17.49 12.01 6.39
CA LYS A 385 -18.12 11.28 5.26
C LYS A 385 -19.11 12.10 4.41
N VAL A 386 -18.90 13.39 4.27
CA VAL A 386 -19.81 14.32 3.54
C VAL A 386 -19.52 14.34 2.04
N LEU A 387 -18.29 13.99 1.62
CA LEU A 387 -17.91 14.11 0.21
C LEU A 387 -18.44 12.91 -0.62
N PRO A 388 -19.01 13.16 -1.81
CA PRO A 388 -19.42 12.10 -2.75
C PRO A 388 -18.22 11.44 -3.46
N PHE A 389 -17.01 11.96 -3.26
CA PHE A 389 -15.76 11.48 -3.84
C PHE A 389 -14.71 11.23 -2.75
N ASP A 390 -13.59 10.62 -3.15
CA ASP A 390 -12.51 10.27 -2.23
C ASP A 390 -11.89 11.54 -1.58
N PRO A 391 -11.77 11.60 -0.25
CA PRO A 391 -11.16 12.72 0.48
C PRO A 391 -9.74 13.10 0.03
N LEU A 392 -9.02 12.19 -0.63
CA LEU A 392 -7.72 12.47 -1.21
C LEU A 392 -7.75 13.72 -2.10
N PHE A 393 -8.78 13.84 -2.97
CA PHE A 393 -8.87 14.97 -3.90
C PHE A 393 -8.92 16.30 -3.17
N ALA A 394 -9.72 16.38 -2.10
CA ALA A 394 -9.78 17.57 -1.26
C ALA A 394 -8.43 17.86 -0.58
N GLY A 395 -7.76 16.83 -0.07
CA GLY A 395 -6.45 16.97 0.58
C GLY A 395 -5.36 17.44 -0.38
N VAL A 396 -5.28 16.86 -1.57
CA VAL A 396 -4.30 17.25 -2.61
C VAL A 396 -4.60 18.65 -3.14
N LEU A 397 -5.87 19.00 -3.33
CA LEU A 397 -6.29 20.32 -3.76
C LEU A 397 -5.91 21.38 -2.70
N ALA A 398 -6.22 21.14 -1.43
CA ALA A 398 -5.84 22.02 -0.33
C ALA A 398 -4.32 22.23 -0.26
N SER A 399 -3.55 21.12 -0.35
CA SER A 399 -2.09 21.15 -0.41
C SER A 399 -1.61 21.98 -1.60
N GLY A 400 -2.20 21.76 -2.80
CA GLY A 400 -1.84 22.45 -4.04
C GLY A 400 -2.12 23.96 -4.00
N VAL A 401 -3.31 24.35 -3.57
CA VAL A 401 -3.71 25.77 -3.45
C VAL A 401 -2.77 26.51 -2.51
N ILE A 402 -2.45 25.92 -1.35
CA ILE A 402 -1.53 26.52 -0.38
C ILE A 402 -0.12 26.67 -0.98
N MET A 403 0.39 25.65 -1.69
CA MET A 403 1.70 25.73 -2.33
C MET A 403 1.76 26.79 -3.41
N ILE A 404 0.72 26.89 -4.26
CA ILE A 404 0.63 27.92 -5.31
C ILE A 404 0.56 29.32 -4.70
N ALA A 405 -0.24 29.51 -3.63
CA ALA A 405 -0.30 30.79 -2.91
C ALA A 405 1.05 31.20 -2.28
N GLY A 406 1.89 30.21 -1.98
CA GLY A 406 3.23 30.41 -1.44
C GLY A 406 4.31 30.74 -2.46
N ILE A 407 4.00 30.74 -3.76
CA ILE A 407 4.99 31.03 -4.81
C ILE A 407 5.52 32.45 -4.61
N LYS A 408 6.84 32.59 -4.57
CA LYS A 408 7.51 33.88 -4.51
C LYS A 408 7.21 34.64 -5.80
N LYS A 409 6.56 35.80 -5.68
CA LYS A 409 6.46 36.71 -6.80
C LYS A 409 7.88 37.03 -7.25
N GLY A 410 8.24 36.71 -8.48
CA GLY A 410 9.54 37.11 -9.04
C GLY A 410 9.72 38.59 -8.80
N LYS A 411 10.90 38.99 -8.29
CA LYS A 411 11.30 40.39 -8.38
C LYS A 411 11.33 40.65 -9.90
N GLY A 412 10.34 41.40 -10.39
CA GLY A 412 10.39 41.90 -11.76
C GLY A 412 11.71 42.64 -11.90
N ASN A 413 12.51 42.21 -12.84
CA ASN A 413 13.59 43.01 -13.39
C ASN A 413 13.00 44.23 -14.10
#